data_2041f1c77df449361ae63297e1c15c15
#
_entry.id   2041f1c77df449361ae63297e1c15c15
#
_cell.length_a   1.000
_cell.length_b   1.000
_cell.length_c   1.000
_cell.angle_alpha   90.00
_cell.angle_beta   90.00
_cell.angle_gamma   90.00
#
_symmetry.space_group_name_H-M   'P 1'
#
loop_
_entity.id
_entity.type
_entity.pdbx_description
1 polymer ?
#
loop_
_entity_poly.entity_id
_entity_poly.type
_entity_poly.pdbx_seq_one_letter_code
_entity_poly.pdbx_strand_id
1 'polypeptide(L)'
;MKVLQERIRQEGLILSDTVLKVDSFLNHQVDTELALQIGQEFKKLFGHQPITKVITIEASGIQFAMATAIALGVPFIYAKKKKAVTLSEAVYSAPVHSFTRQEDYLVSVSQKYLGPDDKVLIVDDFLATGAALVGLVDIVKEAGAALLGVGCVIEKSFQEGRSLLENRGIEVHALARIASMSPGEIHFIDNESSLEKIKESAGC
;
A
#
# COMPACT_ATOMS: atom_id res chain seq x y z
N MET A 1 -2.52 13.57 -3.17
CA MET A 1 -1.88 13.87 -4.48
C MET A 1 -2.95 14.33 -5.47
N LYS A 2 -2.96 15.63 -5.84
CA LYS A 2 -4.05 16.24 -6.64
C LYS A 2 -4.21 15.56 -8.02
N VAL A 3 -3.11 15.33 -8.73
CA VAL A 3 -3.13 14.67 -10.06
C VAL A 3 -3.80 13.30 -10.01
N LEU A 4 -3.53 12.50 -8.98
CA LEU A 4 -4.17 11.19 -8.81
C LEU A 4 -5.68 11.32 -8.55
N GLN A 5 -6.09 12.27 -7.70
CA GLN A 5 -7.51 12.51 -7.43
C GLN A 5 -8.28 12.96 -8.67
N GLU A 6 -7.67 13.84 -9.50
CA GLU A 6 -8.25 14.26 -10.77
C GLU A 6 -8.39 13.10 -11.75
N ARG A 7 -7.35 12.24 -11.84
CA ARG A 7 -7.40 11.06 -12.71
C ARG A 7 -8.49 10.07 -12.27
N ILE A 8 -8.65 9.87 -10.95
CA ILE A 8 -9.73 9.03 -10.41
C ILE A 8 -11.11 9.62 -10.75
N ARG A 9 -11.29 10.96 -10.68
CA ARG A 9 -12.57 11.60 -11.05
C ARG A 9 -12.90 11.46 -12.55
N GLN A 10 -11.87 11.54 -13.40
CA GLN A 10 -12.05 11.53 -14.86
C GLN A 10 -12.24 10.13 -15.44
N GLU A 11 -11.51 9.14 -14.92
CA GLU A 11 -11.41 7.81 -15.52
C GLU A 11 -11.82 6.68 -14.56
N GLY A 12 -11.99 6.97 -13.27
CA GLY A 12 -12.44 5.97 -12.29
C GLY A 12 -13.93 5.62 -12.53
N LEU A 13 -14.22 4.34 -12.54
CA LEU A 13 -15.61 3.84 -12.64
C LEU A 13 -16.10 3.40 -11.26
N ILE A 14 -17.03 4.14 -10.69
CA ILE A 14 -17.65 3.83 -9.41
C ILE A 14 -18.86 2.94 -9.66
N LEU A 15 -18.75 1.66 -9.26
CA LEU A 15 -19.82 0.67 -9.47
C LEU A 15 -20.79 0.61 -8.29
N SER A 16 -20.33 0.95 -7.10
CA SER A 16 -21.13 1.02 -5.87
C SER A 16 -20.44 1.87 -4.83
N ASP A 17 -21.05 2.07 -3.67
CA ASP A 17 -20.50 2.82 -2.54
C ASP A 17 -19.17 2.24 -2.01
N THR A 18 -18.81 1.02 -2.42
CA THR A 18 -17.60 0.34 -1.97
C THR A 18 -16.67 -0.12 -3.10
N VAL A 19 -17.13 -0.10 -4.37
CA VAL A 19 -16.39 -0.62 -5.52
C VAL A 19 -15.99 0.50 -6.47
N LEU A 20 -14.70 0.78 -6.53
CA LEU A 20 -14.06 1.69 -7.48
C LEU A 20 -13.14 0.88 -8.40
N LYS A 21 -13.31 1.01 -9.72
CA LYS A 21 -12.41 0.47 -10.74
C LYS A 21 -11.54 1.58 -11.31
N VAL A 22 -10.24 1.34 -11.33
CA VAL A 22 -9.21 2.24 -11.88
C VAL A 22 -8.34 1.50 -12.91
N ASP A 23 -8.97 0.57 -13.62
CA ASP A 23 -8.32 -0.40 -14.49
C ASP A 23 -7.63 0.27 -15.70
N SER A 24 -8.13 1.44 -16.13
CA SER A 24 -7.61 2.16 -17.31
C SER A 24 -6.24 2.79 -17.10
N PHE A 25 -5.80 3.00 -15.82
CA PHE A 25 -4.56 3.72 -15.54
C PHE A 25 -3.74 3.20 -14.33
N LEU A 26 -4.31 2.31 -13.49
CA LEU A 26 -3.58 1.76 -12.32
C LEU A 26 -3.48 0.23 -12.32
N ASN A 27 -4.57 -0.53 -12.57
CA ASN A 27 -4.62 -1.94 -12.19
C ASN A 27 -4.66 -2.93 -13.35
N HIS A 28 -5.00 -2.52 -14.57
CA HIS A 28 -4.97 -3.37 -15.76
C HIS A 28 -4.05 -2.77 -16.82
N GLN A 29 -4.38 -1.57 -17.30
CA GLN A 29 -3.42 -0.70 -17.96
C GLN A 29 -2.76 0.17 -16.90
N VAL A 30 -1.44 0.25 -16.91
CA VAL A 30 -0.67 1.07 -15.98
C VAL A 30 -0.14 2.29 -16.73
N ASP A 31 -0.56 3.47 -16.29
CA ASP A 31 0.08 4.72 -16.69
C ASP A 31 1.44 4.80 -16.00
N THR A 32 2.50 4.57 -16.77
CA THR A 32 3.87 4.47 -16.23
C THR A 32 4.39 5.79 -15.70
N GLU A 33 3.98 6.91 -16.30
CA GLU A 33 4.37 8.24 -15.83
C GLU A 33 3.71 8.54 -14.48
N LEU A 34 2.41 8.28 -14.35
CA LEU A 34 1.70 8.40 -13.07
C LEU A 34 2.29 7.47 -12.01
N ALA A 35 2.64 6.23 -12.36
CA ALA A 35 3.27 5.29 -11.42
C ALA A 35 4.62 5.82 -10.90
N LEU A 36 5.46 6.40 -11.78
CA LEU A 36 6.72 7.03 -11.36
C LEU A 36 6.49 8.26 -10.47
N GLN A 37 5.49 9.10 -10.78
CA GLN A 37 5.11 10.23 -9.92
C GLN A 37 4.65 9.76 -8.53
N ILE A 38 3.86 8.67 -8.46
CA ILE A 38 3.46 8.02 -7.20
C ILE A 38 4.69 7.59 -6.39
N GLY A 39 5.67 6.94 -7.03
CA GLY A 39 6.93 6.57 -6.38
C GLY A 39 7.68 7.77 -5.81
N GLN A 40 7.72 8.90 -6.54
CA GLN A 40 8.35 10.13 -6.06
C GLN A 40 7.58 10.74 -4.87
N GLU A 41 6.25 10.68 -4.86
CA GLU A 41 5.46 11.15 -3.72
C GLU A 41 5.73 10.30 -2.47
N PHE A 42 5.81 8.97 -2.59
CA PHE A 42 6.21 8.10 -1.47
C PHE A 42 7.65 8.37 -1.01
N LYS A 43 8.58 8.66 -1.92
CA LYS A 43 9.93 9.11 -1.53
C LYS A 43 9.89 10.42 -0.73
N LYS A 44 9.05 11.38 -1.07
CA LYS A 44 8.92 12.63 -0.28
C LYS A 44 8.40 12.35 1.13
N LEU A 45 7.48 11.41 1.28
CA LEU A 45 6.87 11.05 2.57
C LEU A 45 7.82 10.25 3.46
N PHE A 46 8.54 9.28 2.89
CA PHE A 46 9.29 8.28 3.65
C PHE A 46 10.81 8.35 3.47
N GLY A 47 11.31 9.13 2.49
CA GLY A 47 12.74 9.12 2.12
C GLY A 47 13.70 9.70 3.17
N HIS A 48 13.18 10.29 4.25
CA HIS A 48 13.97 10.70 5.42
C HIS A 48 14.31 9.51 6.33
N GLN A 49 13.64 8.37 6.17
CA GLN A 49 13.86 7.15 6.94
C GLN A 49 14.91 6.25 6.23
N PRO A 50 15.65 5.44 6.98
CA PRO A 50 16.72 4.59 6.43
C PRO A 50 16.17 3.30 5.82
N ILE A 51 15.24 3.41 4.85
CA ILE A 51 14.60 2.28 4.19
C ILE A 51 15.65 1.49 3.40
N THR A 52 15.64 0.16 3.55
CA THR A 52 16.52 -0.75 2.82
C THR A 52 15.75 -1.59 1.80
N LYS A 53 14.44 -1.68 1.93
CA LYS A 53 13.60 -2.55 1.09
C LYS A 53 12.14 -2.08 1.03
N VAL A 54 11.53 -2.20 -0.15
CA VAL A 54 10.08 -2.02 -0.33
C VAL A 54 9.43 -3.39 -0.47
N ILE A 55 8.25 -3.58 0.14
CA ILE A 55 7.44 -4.80 0.01
C ILE A 55 6.00 -4.48 -0.39
N THR A 56 5.41 -5.37 -1.19
CA THR A 56 3.99 -5.31 -1.58
C THR A 56 3.38 -6.71 -1.69
N ILE A 57 2.13 -6.79 -2.13
CA ILE A 57 1.44 -8.04 -2.51
C ILE A 57 1.19 -8.08 -4.02
N GLU A 58 1.39 -9.25 -4.64
CA GLU A 58 0.97 -9.46 -6.03
C GLU A 58 -0.55 -9.38 -6.18
N ALA A 59 -1.09 -8.83 -7.29
CA ALA A 59 -0.34 -8.30 -8.42
C ALA A 59 -0.35 -6.76 -8.44
N SER A 60 -1.43 -6.11 -8.02
CA SER A 60 -1.73 -4.68 -8.26
C SER A 60 -0.85 -3.67 -7.50
N GLY A 61 -0.16 -4.11 -6.44
CA GLY A 61 0.81 -3.28 -5.74
C GLY A 61 2.19 -3.23 -6.39
N ILE A 62 2.52 -4.18 -7.28
CA ILE A 62 3.88 -4.37 -7.81
C ILE A 62 4.42 -3.13 -8.52
N GLN A 63 3.65 -2.51 -9.40
CA GLN A 63 4.09 -1.33 -10.15
C GLN A 63 4.42 -0.14 -9.26
N PHE A 64 3.67 0.04 -8.17
CA PHE A 64 3.88 1.16 -7.24
C PHE A 64 5.05 0.89 -6.28
N ALA A 65 5.19 -0.35 -5.82
CA ALA A 65 6.36 -0.77 -5.04
C ALA A 65 7.65 -0.64 -5.86
N MET A 66 7.62 -1.05 -7.14
CA MET A 66 8.76 -0.89 -8.06
C MET A 66 9.10 0.60 -8.28
N ALA A 67 8.10 1.44 -8.57
CA ALA A 67 8.33 2.88 -8.77
C ALA A 67 8.88 3.56 -7.52
N THR A 68 8.38 3.18 -6.34
CA THR A 68 8.87 3.68 -5.05
C THR A 68 10.29 3.21 -4.76
N ALA A 69 10.58 1.95 -5.02
CA ALA A 69 11.93 1.38 -4.85
C ALA A 69 12.96 2.05 -5.76
N ILE A 70 12.60 2.30 -7.03
CA ILE A 70 13.43 3.08 -7.97
C ILE A 70 13.69 4.49 -7.41
N ALA A 71 12.65 5.17 -6.93
CA ALA A 71 12.79 6.49 -6.36
C ALA A 71 13.69 6.53 -5.13
N LEU A 72 13.59 5.53 -4.25
CA LEU A 72 14.40 5.39 -3.02
C LEU A 72 15.81 4.83 -3.29
N GLY A 73 16.05 4.17 -4.42
CA GLY A 73 17.34 3.51 -4.73
C GLY A 73 17.54 2.20 -3.97
N VAL A 74 16.47 1.46 -3.66
CA VAL A 74 16.50 0.20 -2.91
C VAL A 74 15.82 -0.93 -3.67
N PRO A 75 16.08 -2.21 -3.37
CA PRO A 75 15.32 -3.32 -3.94
C PRO A 75 13.87 -3.36 -3.44
N PHE A 76 12.99 -4.00 -4.23
CA PHE A 76 11.67 -4.37 -3.75
C PHE A 76 11.43 -5.88 -3.88
N ILE A 77 10.54 -6.39 -3.04
CA ILE A 77 10.04 -7.75 -3.07
C ILE A 77 8.51 -7.73 -3.04
N TYR A 78 7.88 -8.82 -3.47
CA TYR A 78 6.44 -8.97 -3.34
C TYR A 78 6.06 -10.32 -2.74
N ALA A 79 5.08 -10.29 -1.86
CA ALA A 79 4.46 -11.48 -1.31
C ALA A 79 3.59 -12.14 -2.37
N LYS A 80 3.75 -13.47 -2.50
CA LYS A 80 2.98 -14.30 -3.44
C LYS A 80 1.72 -14.82 -2.80
N LYS A 81 0.60 -14.72 -3.52
CA LYS A 81 -0.66 -15.37 -3.15
C LYS A 81 -0.59 -16.85 -3.51
N LYS A 82 -0.66 -17.74 -2.54
CA LYS A 82 -0.71 -19.19 -2.76
C LYS A 82 -1.99 -19.76 -2.17
N LYS A 83 -2.65 -20.66 -2.91
CA LYS A 83 -3.53 -21.66 -2.30
C LYS A 83 -2.62 -22.59 -1.51
N ALA A 84 -3.02 -23.02 -0.32
CA ALA A 84 -2.23 -23.87 0.58
C ALA A 84 -1.68 -25.11 -0.15
N VAL A 85 -0.41 -25.07 -0.55
CA VAL A 85 0.30 -26.19 -1.20
C VAL A 85 1.66 -26.31 -0.50
N THR A 86 2.14 -27.54 -0.36
CA THR A 86 3.43 -27.91 0.23
C THR A 86 4.57 -27.00 -0.23
N LEU A 87 5.14 -26.25 0.72
CA LEU A 87 6.25 -25.34 0.48
C LEU A 87 7.57 -26.12 0.54
N SER A 88 8.31 -26.16 -0.54
CA SER A 88 9.66 -26.75 -0.61
C SER A 88 10.76 -25.78 -0.14
N GLU A 89 10.45 -24.50 0.06
CA GLU A 89 11.38 -23.47 0.52
C GLU A 89 10.92 -22.85 1.84
N ALA A 90 11.87 -22.41 2.67
CA ALA A 90 11.59 -21.66 3.88
C ALA A 90 10.97 -20.30 3.54
N VAL A 91 9.77 -20.04 4.01
CA VAL A 91 9.01 -18.81 3.78
C VAL A 91 8.43 -18.27 5.09
N TYR A 92 8.26 -16.97 5.16
CA TYR A 92 7.32 -16.32 6.08
C TYR A 92 5.94 -16.32 5.43
N SER A 93 4.88 -16.55 6.17
CA SER A 93 3.52 -16.57 5.61
C SER A 93 2.48 -16.05 6.59
N ALA A 94 1.47 -15.39 6.04
CA ALA A 94 0.33 -14.92 6.82
C ALA A 94 -0.98 -15.25 6.11
N PRO A 95 -2.04 -15.62 6.86
CA PRO A 95 -3.39 -15.77 6.31
C PRO A 95 -3.98 -14.39 6.02
N VAL A 96 -4.68 -14.27 4.90
CA VAL A 96 -5.40 -13.06 4.51
C VAL A 96 -6.82 -13.45 4.09
N HIS A 97 -7.81 -12.82 4.71
CA HIS A 97 -9.20 -12.97 4.31
C HIS A 97 -9.57 -11.92 3.25
N SER A 98 -10.00 -12.39 2.07
CA SER A 98 -10.51 -11.49 1.03
C SER A 98 -12.01 -11.28 1.19
N PHE A 99 -12.42 -10.16 1.75
CA PHE A 99 -13.84 -9.79 1.86
C PHE A 99 -14.53 -9.66 0.50
N THR A 100 -13.79 -9.28 -0.55
CA THR A 100 -14.33 -9.12 -1.92
C THR A 100 -14.61 -10.47 -2.59
N ARG A 101 -13.81 -11.50 -2.29
CA ARG A 101 -13.93 -12.84 -2.87
C ARG A 101 -14.48 -13.88 -1.91
N GLN A 102 -14.66 -13.53 -0.63
CA GLN A 102 -15.09 -14.48 0.44
C GLN A 102 -14.16 -15.70 0.51
N GLU A 103 -12.86 -15.53 0.22
CA GLU A 103 -11.87 -16.60 0.20
C GLU A 103 -10.69 -16.28 1.12
N ASP A 104 -10.23 -17.30 1.83
CA ASP A 104 -8.96 -17.24 2.57
C ASP A 104 -7.82 -17.66 1.67
N TYR A 105 -6.74 -16.90 1.69
CA TYR A 105 -5.50 -17.25 1.00
C TYR A 105 -4.29 -16.97 1.89
N LEU A 106 -3.18 -17.65 1.59
CA LEU A 106 -1.90 -17.37 2.22
C LEU A 106 -1.10 -16.41 1.34
N VAL A 107 -0.52 -15.40 1.96
CA VAL A 107 0.56 -14.63 1.36
C VAL A 107 1.88 -15.12 1.91
N SER A 108 2.91 -15.18 1.08
CA SER A 108 4.21 -15.71 1.48
C SER A 108 5.38 -14.98 0.83
N VAL A 109 6.47 -14.85 1.58
CA VAL A 109 7.76 -14.28 1.16
C VAL A 109 8.86 -15.27 1.49
N SER A 110 9.80 -15.50 0.57
CA SER A 110 10.97 -16.34 0.81
C SER A 110 11.88 -15.70 1.88
N GLN A 111 12.32 -16.50 2.86
CA GLN A 111 13.26 -16.08 3.91
C GLN A 111 14.62 -15.64 3.37
N LYS A 112 14.96 -15.99 2.12
CA LYS A 112 16.18 -15.53 1.45
C LYS A 112 16.21 -14.03 1.18
N TYR A 113 15.04 -13.39 1.10
CA TYR A 113 14.90 -12.01 0.64
C TYR A 113 14.40 -11.04 1.70
N LEU A 114 14.08 -11.55 2.90
CA LEU A 114 13.61 -10.72 4.02
C LEU A 114 14.22 -11.25 5.33
N GLY A 115 14.82 -10.37 6.11
CA GLY A 115 15.46 -10.74 7.36
C GLY A 115 15.60 -9.57 8.35
N PRO A 116 16.25 -9.82 9.52
CA PRO A 116 16.25 -8.88 10.64
C PRO A 116 17.02 -7.58 10.39
N ASP A 117 17.91 -7.55 9.40
CA ASP A 117 18.66 -6.33 9.04
C ASP A 117 17.86 -5.41 8.11
N ASP A 118 16.70 -5.86 7.60
CA ASP A 118 15.88 -5.08 6.69
C ASP A 118 15.06 -4.01 7.43
N LYS A 119 14.99 -2.83 6.83
CA LYS A 119 14.15 -1.70 7.21
C LYS A 119 13.15 -1.48 6.09
N VAL A 120 11.92 -1.88 6.33
CA VAL A 120 10.92 -2.14 5.30
C VAL A 120 9.88 -1.04 5.22
N LEU A 121 9.59 -0.58 3.99
CA LEU A 121 8.40 0.18 3.64
C LEU A 121 7.41 -0.74 2.92
N ILE A 122 6.18 -0.85 3.40
CA ILE A 122 5.10 -1.50 2.67
C ILE A 122 4.45 -0.48 1.73
N VAL A 123 4.26 -0.84 0.45
CA VAL A 123 3.55 -0.01 -0.55
C VAL A 123 2.52 -0.87 -1.26
N ASP A 124 1.26 -0.41 -1.30
CA ASP A 124 0.18 -1.15 -1.98
C ASP A 124 -0.76 -0.20 -2.74
N ASP A 125 -1.60 -0.74 -3.63
CA ASP A 125 -2.53 0.05 -4.45
C ASP A 125 -3.73 0.56 -3.65
N PHE A 126 -4.39 -0.29 -2.86
CA PHE A 126 -5.56 0.05 -2.08
C PHE A 126 -5.43 -0.28 -0.59
N LEU A 127 -5.87 0.65 0.24
CA LEU A 127 -6.22 0.40 1.63
C LEU A 127 -7.74 0.47 1.78
N ALA A 128 -8.36 -0.68 2.00
CA ALA A 128 -9.79 -0.84 2.25
C ALA A 128 -10.02 -1.41 3.66
N THR A 129 -10.27 -2.68 3.80
CA THR A 129 -10.39 -3.35 5.12
C THR A 129 -9.05 -3.52 5.84
N GLY A 130 -7.93 -3.44 5.10
CA GLY A 130 -6.59 -3.57 5.67
C GLY A 130 -6.07 -5.00 5.83
N ALA A 131 -6.87 -6.03 5.57
CA ALA A 131 -6.49 -7.42 5.80
C ALA A 131 -5.19 -7.83 5.10
N ALA A 132 -5.00 -7.42 3.85
CA ALA A 132 -3.79 -7.70 3.08
C ALA A 132 -2.54 -7.04 3.68
N LEU A 133 -2.66 -5.76 4.07
CA LEU A 133 -1.56 -5.02 4.69
C LEU A 133 -1.21 -5.56 6.08
N VAL A 134 -2.20 -5.96 6.86
CA VAL A 134 -1.99 -6.64 8.15
C VAL A 134 -1.20 -7.93 7.95
N GLY A 135 -1.53 -8.74 6.93
CA GLY A 135 -0.76 -9.94 6.58
C GLY A 135 0.70 -9.62 6.24
N LEU A 136 0.97 -8.53 5.49
CA LEU A 136 2.36 -8.10 5.23
C LEU A 136 3.08 -7.62 6.50
N VAL A 137 2.40 -6.90 7.36
CA VAL A 137 2.94 -6.46 8.67
C VAL A 137 3.36 -7.67 9.51
N ASP A 138 2.53 -8.70 9.56
CA ASP A 138 2.80 -9.92 10.32
C ASP A 138 4.02 -10.68 9.72
N ILE A 139 4.15 -10.74 8.38
CA ILE A 139 5.34 -11.29 7.69
C ILE A 139 6.61 -10.50 8.02
N VAL A 140 6.57 -9.17 7.98
CA VAL A 140 7.73 -8.32 8.31
C VAL A 140 8.15 -8.54 9.76
N LYS A 141 7.18 -8.65 10.67
CA LYS A 141 7.43 -8.94 12.09
C LYS A 141 8.00 -10.33 12.30
N GLU A 142 7.48 -11.37 11.63
CA GLU A 142 7.99 -12.75 11.70
C GLU A 142 9.43 -12.84 11.21
N ALA A 143 9.79 -12.06 10.19
CA ALA A 143 11.15 -11.96 9.68
C ALA A 143 12.13 -11.23 10.63
N GLY A 144 11.64 -10.63 11.71
CA GLY A 144 12.44 -9.78 12.60
C GLY A 144 12.85 -8.45 11.98
N ALA A 145 12.31 -8.09 10.82
CA ALA A 145 12.62 -6.85 10.11
C ALA A 145 11.91 -5.65 10.76
N ALA A 146 12.49 -4.46 10.61
CA ALA A 146 11.89 -3.23 11.09
C ALA A 146 10.89 -2.68 10.06
N LEU A 147 9.61 -2.54 10.42
CA LEU A 147 8.62 -1.84 9.61
C LEU A 147 8.73 -0.34 9.88
N LEU A 148 8.98 0.46 8.83
CA LEU A 148 9.10 1.91 8.92
C LEU A 148 7.83 2.68 8.56
N GLY A 149 6.89 2.05 7.84
CA GLY A 149 5.60 2.63 7.51
C GLY A 149 4.87 1.88 6.41
N VAL A 150 3.67 2.37 6.12
CA VAL A 150 2.78 1.85 5.06
C VAL A 150 2.35 2.99 4.15
N GLY A 151 2.62 2.84 2.86
CA GLY A 151 2.14 3.72 1.79
C GLY A 151 1.04 3.06 0.97
N CYS A 152 -0.08 3.76 0.75
CA CYS A 152 -1.16 3.29 -0.12
C CYS A 152 -1.46 4.33 -1.19
N VAL A 153 -1.70 3.88 -2.43
CA VAL A 153 -2.05 4.80 -3.51
C VAL A 153 -3.44 5.38 -3.27
N ILE A 154 -4.41 4.52 -3.01
CA ILE A 154 -5.81 4.91 -2.74
C ILE A 154 -6.27 4.31 -1.41
N GLU A 155 -6.87 5.14 -0.56
CA GLU A 155 -7.49 4.72 0.69
C GLU A 155 -8.99 4.97 0.63
N LYS A 156 -9.77 3.95 0.99
CA LYS A 156 -11.20 4.07 1.27
C LYS A 156 -11.37 4.37 2.76
N SER A 157 -11.27 5.67 3.13
CA SER A 157 -11.21 6.10 4.53
C SER A 157 -12.50 5.86 5.32
N PHE A 158 -13.59 5.48 4.64
CA PHE A 158 -14.84 5.02 5.26
C PHE A 158 -14.80 3.55 5.70
N GLN A 159 -13.68 2.85 5.48
CA GLN A 159 -13.44 1.48 5.94
C GLN A 159 -12.38 1.46 7.05
N GLU A 160 -12.27 0.34 7.73
CA GLU A 160 -11.51 0.21 8.98
C GLU A 160 -9.98 0.02 8.81
N GLY A 161 -9.49 -0.16 7.59
CA GLY A 161 -8.10 -0.55 7.35
C GLY A 161 -7.06 0.38 7.96
N ARG A 162 -7.29 1.71 7.90
CA ARG A 162 -6.40 2.68 8.54
C ARG A 162 -6.35 2.48 10.05
N SER A 163 -7.49 2.42 10.70
CA SER A 163 -7.57 2.27 12.16
C SER A 163 -6.94 0.96 12.64
N LEU A 164 -7.06 -0.13 11.88
CA LEU A 164 -6.42 -1.40 12.20
C LEU A 164 -4.88 -1.30 12.20
N LEU A 165 -4.30 -0.53 11.29
CA LEU A 165 -2.85 -0.32 11.21
C LEU A 165 -2.38 0.68 12.28
N GLU A 166 -3.07 1.81 12.44
CA GLU A 166 -2.72 2.84 13.43
C GLU A 166 -2.83 2.31 14.87
N ASN A 167 -3.81 1.46 15.18
CA ASN A 167 -3.93 0.78 16.48
C ASN A 167 -2.77 -0.20 16.78
N ARG A 168 -2.01 -0.59 15.75
CA ARG A 168 -0.76 -1.36 15.88
C ARG A 168 0.48 -0.46 15.96
N GLY A 169 0.31 0.87 16.03
CA GLY A 169 1.39 1.84 16.06
C GLY A 169 2.07 2.05 14.71
N ILE A 170 1.41 1.72 13.60
CA ILE A 170 1.98 1.80 12.26
C ILE A 170 1.59 3.12 11.60
N GLU A 171 2.59 3.86 11.11
CA GLU A 171 2.38 5.07 10.33
C GLU A 171 1.83 4.73 8.94
N VAL A 172 0.70 5.35 8.55
CA VAL A 172 0.01 5.10 7.28
C VAL A 172 -0.15 6.37 6.47
N HIS A 173 0.39 6.40 5.27
CA HIS A 173 0.19 7.48 4.31
C HIS A 173 -0.55 7.00 3.06
N ALA A 174 -1.56 7.76 2.63
CA ALA A 174 -2.28 7.49 1.39
C ALA A 174 -2.30 8.73 0.49
N LEU A 175 -2.10 8.51 -0.82
CA LEU A 175 -1.98 9.61 -1.78
C LEU A 175 -3.34 10.17 -2.22
N ALA A 176 -4.38 9.32 -2.23
CA ALA A 176 -5.77 9.71 -2.44
C ALA A 176 -6.64 9.06 -1.36
N ARG A 177 -7.26 9.86 -0.49
CA ARG A 177 -8.12 9.39 0.58
C ARG A 177 -9.57 9.68 0.22
N ILE A 178 -10.36 8.62 0.01
CA ILE A 178 -11.77 8.72 -0.35
C ILE A 178 -12.60 8.76 0.94
N ALA A 179 -13.31 9.88 1.16
CA ALA A 179 -14.22 10.04 2.29
C ALA A 179 -15.53 9.28 2.08
N SER A 180 -16.08 9.36 0.86
CA SER A 180 -17.28 8.65 0.44
C SER A 180 -17.33 8.57 -1.09
N MET A 181 -18.06 7.61 -1.63
CA MET A 181 -18.32 7.49 -3.06
C MET A 181 -19.67 6.83 -3.30
N SER A 182 -20.29 7.18 -4.42
CA SER A 182 -21.50 6.55 -4.98
C SER A 182 -21.45 6.64 -6.49
N PRO A 183 -22.24 5.90 -7.26
CA PRO A 183 -22.22 5.99 -8.71
C PRO A 183 -22.36 7.43 -9.20
N GLY A 184 -21.32 7.94 -9.89
CA GLY A 184 -21.23 9.31 -10.39
C GLY A 184 -20.68 10.35 -9.43
N GLU A 185 -20.39 10.02 -8.17
CA GLU A 185 -19.92 10.98 -7.17
C GLU A 185 -18.77 10.41 -6.32
N ILE A 186 -17.74 11.22 -6.08
CA ILE A 186 -16.61 10.85 -5.21
C ILE A 186 -16.11 12.06 -4.43
N HIS A 187 -15.98 11.90 -3.13
CA HIS A 187 -15.44 12.89 -2.22
C HIS A 187 -14.10 12.44 -1.65
N PHE A 188 -13.11 13.33 -1.69
CA PHE A 188 -11.80 13.07 -1.09
C PHE A 188 -11.63 13.86 0.20
N ILE A 189 -10.86 13.28 1.12
CA ILE A 189 -10.35 14.00 2.29
C ILE A 189 -9.16 14.85 1.84
N ASP A 190 -9.17 16.15 2.14
CA ASP A 190 -8.04 17.03 1.86
C ASP A 190 -6.86 16.71 2.76
N ASN A 191 -5.72 16.40 2.14
CA ASN A 191 -4.50 16.04 2.85
C ASN A 191 -3.68 17.26 3.35
N GLU A 192 -4.18 18.48 3.22
CA GLU A 192 -3.44 19.68 3.60
C GLU A 192 -3.12 19.74 5.10
N SER A 193 -3.95 19.16 5.96
CA SER A 193 -3.71 19.09 7.40
C SER A 193 -2.58 18.15 7.86
N SER A 194 -2.18 17.19 7.02
CA SER A 194 -1.12 16.22 7.37
C SER A 194 0.28 16.77 7.09
N LEU A 195 0.43 17.61 6.06
CA LEU A 195 1.71 18.24 5.70
C LEU A 195 2.08 19.39 6.64
N GLU A 196 1.09 20.09 7.22
CA GLU A 196 1.34 21.14 8.21
C GLU A 196 1.83 20.56 9.54
N LYS A 197 1.28 19.42 9.99
CA LYS A 197 1.74 18.76 11.22
C LYS A 197 3.17 18.21 11.12
N ILE A 198 3.61 17.78 9.93
CA ILE A 198 5.00 17.34 9.70
C ILE A 198 5.97 18.54 9.73
N LYS A 199 5.57 19.69 9.24
CA LYS A 199 6.38 20.91 9.29
C LYS A 199 6.51 21.49 10.70
N GLU A 200 5.47 21.40 11.52
CA GLU A 200 5.50 21.84 12.91
C GLU A 200 6.35 20.93 13.80
N SER A 201 6.40 19.61 13.53
CA SER A 201 7.23 18.66 14.28
C SER A 201 8.71 18.66 13.88
N ALA A 202 9.04 19.18 12.69
CA ALA A 202 10.43 19.31 12.20
C ALA A 202 11.06 20.68 12.48
N GLY A 203 10.35 21.58 13.12
CA GLY A 203 10.73 22.98 13.39
C GLY A 203 11.06 23.31 14.85
N CYS A 204 11.49 22.29 15.64
CA CYS A 204 12.07 22.51 16.98
C CYS A 204 13.47 21.94 17.06
#